data_14bd3b42611325e280baab5a0fbcaf7c
#
_entry.id   14bd3b42611325e280baab5a0fbcaf7c
#
_cell.length_a   1.000
_cell.length_b   1.000
_cell.length_c   1.000
_cell.angle_alpha   90.00
_cell.angle_beta   90.00
_cell.angle_gamma   90.00
#
_symmetry.space_group_name_H-M   'P 1'
#
loop_
_entity.id
_entity.type
_entity.pdbx_description
1 polymer ?
#
loop_
_entity_poly.entity_id
_entity_poly.type
_entity_poly.pdbx_seq_one_letter_code
_entity_poly.pdbx_strand_id
1 'polypeptide(L)'
;ALVEGPHLYKLNGYYYLFAAKGGTVFTHQEVVARSKTLEANSFETEPGDVFLTNVDTPDSYIQKQGHGALVSTPEGEWYYASLCARPWNRPGESIYDQRGWSTLGRETAIQKVYWD
;
A
#
# COMPACT_ATOMS: atom_id res chain seq x y z
N ALA A 1 3.61 -0.58 15.93
CA ALA A 1 2.97 -0.08 14.71
C ALA A 1 1.70 -0.85 14.41
N LEU A 2 0.69 -0.18 13.93
CA LEU A 2 -0.56 -0.82 13.54
C LEU A 2 -0.37 -1.53 12.20
N VAL A 3 -0.67 -2.85 12.17
CA VAL A 3 -0.63 -3.67 10.95
C VAL A 3 -1.94 -4.42 10.83
N GLU A 4 -2.59 -4.34 9.66
CA GLU A 4 -3.91 -4.91 9.44
C GLU A 4 -4.14 -5.26 7.98
N GLY A 5 -5.29 -5.83 7.66
CA GLY A 5 -5.71 -6.13 6.30
C GLY A 5 -4.80 -7.09 5.53
N PRO A 6 -4.39 -8.22 6.11
CA PRO A 6 -3.47 -9.12 5.45
C PRO A 6 -4.13 -9.88 4.30
N HIS A 7 -3.39 -10.02 3.20
CA HIS A 7 -3.76 -10.86 2.07
C HIS A 7 -2.59 -11.76 1.69
N LEU A 8 -2.88 -13.01 1.40
CA LEU A 8 -1.89 -14.00 1.04
C LEU A 8 -2.11 -14.47 -0.39
N TYR A 9 -1.06 -14.43 -1.20
CA TYR A 9 -1.08 -14.87 -2.60
C TYR A 9 0.02 -15.88 -2.86
N LYS A 10 -0.26 -16.86 -3.73
CA LYS A 10 0.76 -17.80 -4.19
C LYS A 10 1.06 -17.56 -5.65
N LEU A 11 2.31 -17.29 -5.97
CA LEU A 11 2.75 -17.01 -7.34
C LEU A 11 4.21 -17.41 -7.51
N ASN A 12 4.51 -18.08 -8.62
CA ASN A 12 5.89 -18.45 -8.98
C ASN A 12 6.68 -19.18 -7.89
N GLY A 13 5.99 -20.05 -7.13
CA GLY A 13 6.62 -20.85 -6.07
C GLY A 13 6.80 -20.14 -4.75
N TYR A 14 6.31 -18.93 -4.60
CA TYR A 14 6.36 -18.16 -3.36
C TYR A 14 4.96 -17.84 -2.84
N TYR A 15 4.88 -17.71 -1.53
CA TYR A 15 3.74 -17.09 -0.86
C TYR A 15 4.09 -15.63 -0.57
N TYR A 16 3.24 -14.72 -0.98
CA TYR A 16 3.41 -13.27 -0.74
C TYR A 16 2.36 -12.82 0.25
N LEU A 17 2.81 -12.20 1.32
CA LEU A 17 1.94 -11.64 2.36
C LEU A 17 1.96 -10.12 2.25
N PHE A 18 0.81 -9.55 1.96
CA PHE A 18 0.62 -8.10 1.88
C PHE A 18 -0.19 -7.64 3.08
N ALA A 19 0.17 -6.51 3.67
CA ALA A 19 -0.56 -5.95 4.79
C ALA A 19 -0.47 -4.42 4.81
N ALA A 20 -1.47 -3.80 5.40
CA ALA A 20 -1.46 -2.36 5.62
C ALA A 20 -0.73 -2.04 6.92
N LYS A 21 0.03 -0.95 6.92
CA LYS A 21 0.81 -0.50 8.07
C LYS A 21 0.72 1.02 8.17
N GLY A 22 0.87 1.56 9.38
CA GLY A 22 0.97 3.01 9.60
C GLY A 22 -0.35 3.73 9.85
N GLY A 23 -1.48 3.02 9.86
CA GLY A 23 -2.80 3.63 10.09
C GLY A 23 -3.34 4.41 8.89
N THR A 24 -4.43 5.12 9.07
CA THR A 24 -5.16 5.81 7.99
C THR A 24 -4.75 7.27 7.82
N VAL A 25 -3.52 7.61 8.14
CA VAL A 25 -2.94 8.95 8.00
C VAL A 25 -1.88 8.93 6.91
N PHE A 26 -1.11 10.01 6.77
CA PHE A 26 -0.12 10.11 5.70
C PHE A 26 1.00 9.06 5.77
N THR A 27 1.19 8.43 6.91
CA THR A 27 2.15 7.34 7.08
C THR A 27 1.62 5.99 6.61
N HIS A 28 0.39 5.93 6.11
CA HIS A 28 -0.24 4.71 5.58
C HIS A 28 0.58 4.12 4.44
N GLN A 29 0.77 2.81 4.49
CA GLN A 29 1.56 2.11 3.48
C GLN A 29 1.12 0.67 3.36
N GLU A 30 1.45 0.05 2.23
CA GLU A 30 1.34 -1.39 2.05
C GLU A 30 2.73 -1.98 2.16
N VAL A 31 2.84 -3.06 2.92
CA VAL A 31 4.08 -3.80 3.10
C VAL A 31 3.94 -5.20 2.52
N VAL A 32 5.07 -5.80 2.14
CA VAL A 32 5.08 -7.14 1.55
C VAL A 32 6.21 -7.97 2.11
N ALA A 33 5.92 -9.25 2.35
CA ALA A 33 6.91 -10.26 2.69
C ALA A 33 6.63 -11.50 1.85
N ARG A 34 7.65 -12.34 1.65
CA ARG A 34 7.49 -13.58 0.89
C ARG A 34 8.17 -14.75 1.56
N SER A 35 7.70 -15.95 1.23
CA SER A 35 8.30 -17.21 1.69
C SER A 35 8.00 -18.33 0.73
N LYS A 36 8.85 -19.34 0.71
CA LYS A 36 8.59 -20.58 -0.01
C LYS A 36 7.66 -21.53 0.76
N THR A 37 7.43 -21.27 2.05
CA THR A 37 6.59 -22.09 2.92
C THR A 37 5.61 -21.22 3.70
N LEU A 38 4.63 -21.84 4.33
CA LEU A 38 3.67 -21.13 5.20
C LEU A 38 4.07 -21.15 6.68
N GLU A 39 5.30 -21.50 6.98
CA GLU A 39 5.80 -21.48 8.36
C GLU A 39 5.94 -20.03 8.85
N ALA A 40 5.55 -19.79 10.10
CA ALA A 40 5.43 -18.43 10.64
C ALA A 40 6.72 -17.60 10.58
N ASN A 41 7.87 -18.25 10.74
CA ASN A 41 9.17 -17.55 10.79
C ASN A 41 9.92 -17.57 9.45
N SER A 42 9.28 -17.99 8.36
CA SER A 42 9.93 -18.15 7.07
C SER A 42 9.79 -16.96 6.13
N PHE A 43 8.93 -16.01 6.47
CA PHE A 43 8.66 -14.85 5.62
C PHE A 43 9.79 -13.83 5.71
N GLU A 44 10.28 -13.40 4.55
CA GLU A 44 11.35 -12.42 4.41
C GLU A 44 10.82 -11.16 3.76
N THR A 45 11.24 -10.01 4.27
CA THR A 45 10.91 -8.71 3.70
C THR A 45 12.07 -8.19 2.84
N GLU A 46 11.73 -7.43 1.80
CA GLU A 46 12.72 -6.61 1.12
C GLU A 46 13.23 -5.50 2.06
N PRO A 47 14.42 -4.95 1.81
CA PRO A 47 14.89 -3.80 2.58
C PRO A 47 13.84 -2.69 2.59
N GLY A 48 13.39 -2.32 3.79
CA GLY A 48 12.33 -1.34 3.96
C GLY A 48 10.91 -1.90 3.97
N ASP A 49 10.73 -3.15 3.60
CA ASP A 49 9.47 -3.93 3.55
C ASP A 49 8.29 -3.26 2.82
N VAL A 50 8.48 -2.08 2.27
CA VAL A 50 7.40 -1.28 1.69
C VAL A 50 7.13 -1.68 0.23
N PHE A 51 5.86 -1.96 -0.06
CA PHE A 51 5.38 -2.15 -1.42
C PHE A 51 4.89 -0.83 -2.04
N LEU A 52 4.13 -0.05 -1.29
CA LEU A 52 3.58 1.22 -1.77
C LEU A 52 3.36 2.18 -0.60
N THR A 53 3.79 3.42 -0.78
CA THR A 53 3.54 4.50 0.19
C THR A 53 3.66 5.86 -0.47
N ASN A 54 3.05 6.87 0.15
CA ASN A 54 3.25 8.27 -0.19
C ASN A 54 3.99 9.04 0.92
N VAL A 55 4.58 8.32 1.88
CA VAL A 55 5.22 8.98 3.03
C VAL A 55 6.34 9.92 2.60
N ASP A 56 7.07 9.57 1.54
CA ASP A 56 8.18 10.36 1.04
C ASP A 56 7.80 11.32 -0.10
N THR A 57 6.51 11.43 -0.43
CA THR A 57 6.02 12.27 -1.51
C THR A 57 4.90 13.20 -1.03
N PRO A 58 5.22 14.14 -0.12
CA PRO A 58 4.18 15.00 0.50
C PRO A 58 3.47 15.92 -0.49
N ASP A 59 4.09 16.19 -1.64
CA ASP A 59 3.54 17.01 -2.72
C ASP A 59 2.76 16.21 -3.78
N SER A 60 2.68 14.88 -3.62
CA SER A 60 1.92 14.07 -4.54
C SER A 60 0.42 14.37 -4.46
N TYR A 61 -0.22 14.31 -5.60
CA TYR A 61 -1.65 14.50 -5.71
C TYR A 61 -2.45 13.47 -4.92
N ILE A 62 -1.94 12.24 -4.90
CA ILE A 62 -2.53 11.12 -4.16
C ILE A 62 -1.70 10.88 -2.91
N GLN A 63 -2.39 10.71 -1.78
CA GLN A 63 -1.79 10.46 -0.48
C GLN A 63 -2.44 9.25 0.19
N LYS A 64 -1.82 8.76 1.25
CA LYS A 64 -2.39 7.76 2.16
C LYS A 64 -2.72 6.44 1.48
N GLN A 65 -1.93 6.04 0.47
CA GLN A 65 -2.14 4.79 -0.23
C GLN A 65 -1.79 3.58 0.64
N GLY A 66 -2.66 2.57 0.62
CA GLY A 66 -2.43 1.34 1.35
C GLY A 66 -3.72 0.54 1.52
N HIS A 67 -3.66 -0.50 2.33
CA HIS A 67 -4.78 -1.37 2.67
C HIS A 67 -5.46 -1.91 1.42
N GLY A 68 -4.67 -2.45 0.51
CA GLY A 68 -5.14 -2.91 -0.78
C GLY A 68 -5.10 -4.41 -0.97
N ALA A 69 -5.47 -4.80 -2.15
CA ALA A 69 -5.50 -6.21 -2.57
C ALA A 69 -5.04 -6.34 -4.01
N LEU A 70 -4.47 -7.48 -4.32
CA LEU A 70 -4.06 -7.83 -5.68
C LEU A 70 -5.17 -8.58 -6.40
N VAL A 71 -5.25 -8.38 -7.70
CA VAL A 71 -6.14 -9.14 -8.58
C VAL A 71 -5.39 -9.46 -9.87
N SER A 72 -5.62 -10.66 -10.39
CA SER A 72 -5.08 -11.06 -11.69
C SER A 72 -6.19 -11.17 -12.72
N THR A 73 -5.86 -10.85 -13.96
CA THR A 73 -6.75 -11.08 -15.11
C THR A 73 -6.55 -12.48 -15.67
N PRO A 74 -7.51 -12.99 -16.48
CA PRO A 74 -7.32 -14.27 -17.16
C PRO A 74 -6.08 -14.30 -18.06
N GLU A 75 -5.62 -13.14 -18.55
CA GLU A 75 -4.42 -13.03 -19.38
C GLU A 75 -3.12 -12.99 -18.57
N GLY A 76 -3.21 -13.06 -17.24
CA GLY A 76 -2.03 -13.08 -16.38
C GLY A 76 -1.50 -11.72 -15.99
N GLU A 77 -2.24 -10.66 -16.24
CA GLU A 77 -1.88 -9.34 -15.75
C GLU A 77 -2.30 -9.18 -14.28
N TRP A 78 -1.52 -8.42 -13.52
CA TRP A 78 -1.78 -8.17 -12.11
C TRP A 78 -1.99 -6.69 -11.84
N TYR A 79 -2.94 -6.41 -10.98
CA TYR A 79 -3.28 -5.05 -10.54
C TYR A 79 -3.38 -5.01 -9.02
N TYR A 80 -3.04 -3.86 -8.46
CA TYR A 80 -3.20 -3.57 -7.05
C TYR A 80 -4.23 -2.47 -6.88
N ALA A 81 -5.30 -2.77 -6.17
CA ALA A 81 -6.35 -1.82 -5.83
C ALA A 81 -6.23 -1.46 -4.36
N SER A 82 -6.17 -0.18 -4.06
CA SER A 82 -5.94 0.27 -2.68
C SER A 82 -6.79 1.48 -2.32
N LEU A 83 -6.87 1.74 -1.04
CA LEU A 83 -7.40 2.98 -0.52
C LEU A 83 -6.39 4.10 -0.75
N CYS A 84 -6.90 5.29 -1.00
CA CYS A 84 -6.10 6.50 -1.10
C CYS A 84 -6.94 7.71 -0.74
N ALA A 85 -6.31 8.88 -0.71
CA ALA A 85 -6.99 10.16 -0.54
C ALA A 85 -6.40 11.18 -1.50
N ARG A 86 -7.22 12.15 -1.89
CA ARG A 86 -6.78 13.33 -2.64
C ARG A 86 -7.00 14.55 -1.75
N PRO A 87 -6.08 14.83 -0.83
CA PRO A 87 -6.27 15.90 0.14
C PRO A 87 -6.16 17.28 -0.49
N TRP A 88 -6.87 18.22 0.09
CA TRP A 88 -6.80 19.62 -0.26
C TRP A 88 -6.21 20.39 0.90
N ASN A 89 -5.20 21.23 0.63
CA ASN A 89 -4.58 22.08 1.62
C ASN A 89 -5.23 23.47 1.60
N ARG A 90 -5.57 23.98 2.77
CA ARG A 90 -6.02 25.36 2.89
C ARG A 90 -4.84 26.31 2.63
N PRO A 91 -5.11 27.51 2.10
CA PRO A 91 -4.05 28.52 1.95
C PRO A 91 -3.30 28.75 3.26
N GLY A 92 -1.98 28.68 3.22
CA GLY A 92 -1.12 28.88 4.39
C GLY A 92 -0.86 27.63 5.23
N GLU A 93 -1.52 26.52 4.96
CA GLU A 93 -1.23 25.26 5.66
C GLU A 93 -0.02 24.54 5.03
N SER A 94 0.76 23.87 5.87
CA SER A 94 1.92 23.10 5.42
C SER A 94 1.51 21.77 4.84
N ILE A 95 2.05 21.40 3.68
CA ILE A 95 1.90 20.08 3.10
C ILE A 95 2.70 19.02 3.87
N TYR A 96 3.61 19.45 4.75
CA TYR A 96 4.47 18.54 5.51
C TYR A 96 3.89 18.14 6.86
N ASP A 97 2.74 18.71 7.23
CA ASP A 97 2.07 18.41 8.49
C ASP A 97 1.04 17.29 8.29
N GLN A 98 -0.22 17.59 8.26
CA GLN A 98 -1.27 16.58 8.08
C GLN A 98 -1.56 16.27 6.61
N ARG A 99 -0.92 16.98 5.71
CA ARG A 99 -1.06 16.84 4.25
C ARG A 99 -2.48 17.08 3.77
N GLY A 100 -3.14 18.07 4.35
CA GLY A 100 -4.42 18.56 3.87
C GLY A 100 -5.63 17.81 4.40
N TRP A 101 -6.75 18.13 3.81
CA TRP A 101 -8.06 17.65 4.22
C TRP A 101 -8.69 16.81 3.11
N SER A 102 -9.06 15.59 3.44
CA SER A 102 -9.66 14.64 2.48
C SER A 102 -11.17 14.80 2.47
N THR A 103 -11.65 15.88 1.86
CA THR A 103 -13.07 16.23 1.87
C THR A 103 -13.95 15.23 1.12
N LEU A 104 -13.36 14.45 0.21
CA LEU A 104 -14.08 13.39 -0.50
C LEU A 104 -14.02 12.04 0.22
N GLY A 105 -13.36 12.00 1.39
CA GLY A 105 -13.10 10.76 2.09
C GLY A 105 -12.02 9.94 1.40
N ARG A 106 -12.01 8.62 1.65
CA ARG A 106 -11.07 7.70 1.00
C ARG A 106 -11.64 7.24 -0.34
N GLU A 107 -10.76 7.14 -1.31
CA GLU A 107 -11.07 6.72 -2.68
C GLU A 107 -10.28 5.46 -3.02
N THR A 108 -10.53 4.90 -4.19
CA THR A 108 -9.82 3.71 -4.67
C THR A 108 -8.88 4.09 -5.80
N ALA A 109 -7.63 3.67 -5.69
CA ALA A 109 -6.64 3.76 -6.74
C ALA A 109 -6.31 2.36 -7.26
N ILE A 110 -6.01 2.25 -8.55
CA ILE A 110 -5.62 0.99 -9.20
C ILE A 110 -4.31 1.22 -9.92
N GLN A 111 -3.37 0.30 -9.73
CA GLN A 111 -2.08 0.34 -10.39
C GLN A 111 -1.71 -1.03 -10.91
N LYS A 112 -1.01 -1.07 -12.05
CA LYS A 112 -0.50 -2.32 -12.59
C LYS A 112 0.71 -2.77 -11.79
N VAL A 113 0.79 -4.08 -11.55
CA VAL A 113 1.89 -4.71 -10.79
C VAL A 113 2.72 -5.55 -11.74
N TYR A 114 4.04 -5.43 -11.61
CA TYR A 114 4.99 -6.23 -12.36
C TYR A 114 5.77 -7.12 -11.40
N TRP A 115 5.98 -8.38 -11.81
CA TRP A 115 6.68 -9.37 -11.00
C TRP A 115 8.06 -9.65 -11.58
N ASP A 116 9.03 -9.74 -10.73
CA ASP A 116 10.40 -10.13 -11.12
C ASP A 116 10.54 -11.65 -11.15
#